data_8387211e53e8bd8b086572216f0e3d98
#
_entry.id   8387211e53e8bd8b086572216f0e3d98
#
_cell.length_a   1.000
_cell.length_b   1.000
_cell.length_c   1.000
_cell.angle_alpha   90.00
_cell.angle_beta   90.00
_cell.angle_gamma   90.00
#
_symmetry.space_group_name_H-M   'P 1'
#
loop_
_entity.id
_entity.type
_entity.pdbx_description
1 polymer ?
#
loop_
_entity_poly.entity_id
_entity_poly.type
_entity_poly.pdbx_seq_one_letter_code
_entity_poly.pdbx_strand_id
1 'polypeptide(L)'
;MSSLKDMYRTVLKDTFPDTMTITLGDAVLTYKKRTWHIDGETKGLRYGENPDQPAALYEMESGKLAIDGVEWRGPQGIMSALTEAQMLQAGKHPGKTNLTDVDNGCNILQYLAERPAAVILKHNNPCGAAWSKESVGDALAKAFWCDRIAAFGGAVVVNRPLDMQAADLIAANYFEVVAAPDFEEGVLEKLAARKNLRIFKLPALTRLGELAGVPFLDVKSMADGGIILQQSFVNRIRSAADFIPAVATTKDGLTVSARKPTPQEADDLVFAWAVEAGVTSNSVIFAHNGATVAIGTGEQDRVGCVELAIYKAYHKYEDILSFRELGLTLYELKAKAGSDKGFADKLADIQARAREAHGGLAGSVIISDGFFPFRDGVDVAMAEGVTAIGQPGGSIRDWEVIQAVNEHSPQVAMVF
;
A
#
# COMPACT_ATOMS: atom_id res chain seq x y z
N MET A 1 27.70 12.75 -23.18
CA MET A 1 26.65 12.54 -22.19
C MET A 1 26.20 11.09 -22.33
N SER A 2 26.15 10.31 -21.23
CA SER A 2 25.57 8.96 -21.24
C SER A 2 24.10 9.05 -21.64
N SER A 3 23.57 8.05 -22.37
CA SER A 3 22.15 8.02 -22.70
C SER A 3 21.33 7.84 -21.43
N LEU A 4 20.09 8.34 -21.38
CA LEU A 4 19.16 8.09 -20.25
C LEU A 4 19.09 6.58 -19.91
N LYS A 5 19.12 5.74 -20.93
CA LYS A 5 19.10 4.27 -20.76
C LYS A 5 20.34 3.75 -20.00
N ASP A 6 21.49 4.37 -20.21
CA ASP A 6 22.74 4.00 -19.51
C ASP A 6 22.69 4.50 -18.06
N MET A 7 22.13 5.69 -17.80
CA MET A 7 21.97 6.23 -16.44
C MET A 7 21.13 5.29 -15.57
N TYR A 8 20.04 4.73 -16.08
CA TYR A 8 19.21 3.74 -15.35
C TYR A 8 19.93 2.41 -15.05
N ARG A 9 21.10 2.16 -15.64
CA ARG A 9 21.91 0.94 -15.43
C ARG A 9 23.14 1.20 -14.58
N THR A 10 23.54 2.47 -14.44
CA THR A 10 24.73 2.85 -13.72
C THR A 10 24.46 2.98 -12.25
N VAL A 11 25.33 2.41 -11.40
CA VAL A 11 25.36 2.72 -9.97
C VAL A 11 26.20 3.96 -9.80
N LEU A 12 25.63 5.01 -9.23
CA LEU A 12 26.35 6.26 -8.98
C LEU A 12 27.43 6.05 -7.93
N LYS A 13 28.52 6.80 -8.02
CA LYS A 13 29.56 6.78 -7.00
C LYS A 13 28.99 7.34 -5.70
N ASP A 14 29.02 6.52 -4.66
CA ASP A 14 28.62 6.93 -3.32
C ASP A 14 29.71 7.79 -2.70
N THR A 15 29.38 9.05 -2.41
CA THR A 15 30.26 10.04 -1.77
C THR A 15 29.74 10.47 -0.40
N PHE A 16 28.67 9.87 0.07
CA PHE A 16 28.12 10.16 1.41
C PHE A 16 29.04 9.65 2.52
N PRO A 17 29.07 10.32 3.68
CA PRO A 17 29.83 9.86 4.85
C PRO A 17 29.42 8.46 5.31
N ASP A 18 30.34 7.73 5.94
CA ASP A 18 30.04 6.37 6.44
C ASP A 18 29.13 6.36 7.67
N THR A 19 29.11 7.47 8.41
CA THR A 19 28.30 7.63 9.63
C THR A 19 27.52 8.95 9.58
N MET A 20 26.35 8.95 10.21
CA MET A 20 25.55 10.13 10.48
C MET A 20 25.06 10.10 11.92
N THR A 21 25.04 11.26 12.57
CA THR A 21 24.51 11.39 13.94
C THR A 21 23.44 12.47 13.98
N ILE A 22 22.33 12.17 14.65
CA ILE A 22 21.27 13.13 14.96
C ILE A 22 21.24 13.32 16.47
N THR A 23 21.39 14.53 16.93
CA THR A 23 21.31 14.87 18.37
C THR A 23 20.06 15.70 18.63
N LEU A 24 19.22 15.23 19.56
CA LEU A 24 17.98 15.88 19.97
C LEU A 24 18.00 16.01 21.51
N GLY A 25 18.36 17.20 22.02
CA GLY A 25 18.64 17.37 23.44
C GLY A 25 19.75 16.45 23.89
N ASP A 26 19.46 15.56 24.86
CA ASP A 26 20.42 14.55 25.38
C ASP A 26 20.41 13.24 24.57
N ALA A 27 19.44 13.05 23.67
CA ALA A 27 19.35 11.85 22.85
C ALA A 27 20.32 11.94 21.67
N VAL A 28 21.12 10.90 21.49
CA VAL A 28 22.06 10.76 20.36
C VAL A 28 21.69 9.51 19.58
N LEU A 29 21.29 9.71 18.32
CA LEU A 29 20.95 8.63 17.39
C LEU A 29 22.10 8.48 16.40
N THR A 30 22.73 7.31 16.37
CA THR A 30 23.87 7.04 15.48
C THR A 30 23.42 6.14 14.32
N TYR A 31 23.80 6.50 13.13
CA TYR A 31 23.47 5.80 11.89
C TYR A 31 24.75 5.43 11.15
N LYS A 32 24.76 4.23 10.56
CA LYS A 32 25.83 3.72 9.72
C LYS A 32 25.34 3.54 8.29
N LYS A 33 26.14 4.00 7.33
CA LYS A 33 25.84 3.83 5.92
C LYS A 33 25.84 2.34 5.55
N ARG A 34 24.83 1.91 4.79
CA ARG A 34 24.70 0.55 4.26
C ARG A 34 25.27 0.45 2.86
N THR A 35 26.16 -0.53 2.68
CA THR A 35 26.71 -0.93 1.39
C THR A 35 26.67 -2.44 1.24
N TRP A 36 26.73 -2.93 0.02
CA TRP A 36 26.72 -4.36 -0.31
C TRP A 36 27.86 -4.71 -1.25
N HIS A 37 28.48 -5.86 -1.02
CA HIS A 37 29.49 -6.39 -1.94
C HIS A 37 28.80 -7.33 -2.94
N ILE A 38 28.65 -6.84 -4.18
CA ILE A 38 27.95 -7.53 -5.27
C ILE A 38 28.83 -7.51 -6.49
N ASP A 39 29.01 -8.67 -7.13
CA ASP A 39 29.83 -8.84 -8.35
C ASP A 39 31.28 -8.32 -8.20
N GLY A 40 31.88 -8.51 -7.02
CA GLY A 40 33.24 -8.09 -6.73
C GLY A 40 33.45 -6.61 -6.40
N GLU A 41 32.37 -5.84 -6.31
CA GLU A 41 32.42 -4.40 -5.98
C GLU A 41 31.53 -4.06 -4.80
N THR A 42 32.02 -3.18 -3.92
CA THR A 42 31.22 -2.63 -2.81
C THR A 42 30.52 -1.34 -3.26
N LYS A 43 29.18 -1.37 -3.22
CA LYS A 43 28.32 -0.28 -3.69
C LYS A 43 27.23 0.03 -2.67
N GLY A 44 26.84 1.31 -2.59
CA GLY A 44 25.64 1.79 -1.89
C GLY A 44 24.39 1.64 -2.77
N LEU A 45 23.41 2.52 -2.61
CA LEU A 45 22.23 2.57 -3.47
C LEU A 45 22.61 2.86 -4.92
N ARG A 46 21.87 2.29 -5.87
CA ARG A 46 22.10 2.55 -7.29
C ARG A 46 21.92 4.04 -7.64
N TYR A 47 20.83 4.63 -7.15
CA TYR A 47 20.47 6.05 -7.26
C TYR A 47 19.29 6.35 -6.32
N GLY A 48 18.93 7.62 -6.20
CA GLY A 48 17.80 8.11 -5.41
C GLY A 48 16.43 7.91 -6.11
N GLU A 49 15.63 8.96 -6.17
CA GLU A 49 14.32 8.94 -6.87
C GLU A 49 14.54 8.86 -8.39
N ASN A 50 15.48 9.65 -8.91
CA ASN A 50 15.82 9.69 -10.32
C ASN A 50 17.28 9.21 -10.55
N PRO A 51 17.62 8.72 -11.75
CA PRO A 51 18.91 8.10 -12.03
C PRO A 51 20.12 9.04 -11.95
N ASP A 52 19.92 10.33 -11.88
CA ASP A 52 20.95 11.36 -11.72
C ASP A 52 21.14 11.83 -10.26
N GLN A 53 20.34 11.30 -9.32
CA GLN A 53 20.40 11.67 -7.90
C GLN A 53 21.24 10.69 -7.10
N PRO A 54 22.40 11.09 -6.55
CA PRO A 54 23.13 10.28 -5.58
C PRO A 54 22.29 10.03 -4.33
N ALA A 55 22.38 8.82 -3.76
CA ALA A 55 21.65 8.45 -2.57
C ALA A 55 22.43 7.44 -1.72
N ALA A 56 22.24 7.49 -0.41
CA ALA A 56 22.77 6.53 0.53
C ALA A 56 21.68 6.05 1.48
N LEU A 57 21.73 4.79 1.87
CA LEU A 57 20.92 4.22 2.93
C LEU A 57 21.71 4.25 4.22
N TYR A 58 21.06 4.70 5.29
CA TYR A 58 21.61 4.67 6.63
C TYR A 58 20.75 3.78 7.54
N GLU A 59 21.39 2.80 8.17
CA GLU A 59 20.80 2.01 9.23
C GLU A 59 21.03 2.69 10.57
N MET A 60 20.00 2.75 11.42
CA MET A 60 20.17 3.17 12.80
C MET A 60 20.92 2.07 13.59
N GLU A 61 22.13 2.39 14.06
CA GLU A 61 23.01 1.46 14.77
C GLU A 61 22.76 1.49 16.27
N SER A 62 22.55 2.68 16.83
CA SER A 62 22.35 2.86 18.26
C SER A 62 21.64 4.17 18.58
N GLY A 63 21.16 4.25 19.81
CA GLY A 63 20.50 5.41 20.39
C GLY A 63 19.05 5.10 20.80
N LYS A 64 18.54 5.94 21.68
CA LYS A 64 17.15 5.92 22.14
C LYS A 64 16.60 7.31 22.13
N LEU A 65 15.37 7.46 21.67
CA LEU A 65 14.63 8.71 21.70
C LEU A 65 13.36 8.48 22.52
N ALA A 66 13.15 9.32 23.53
CA ALA A 66 11.89 9.37 24.27
C ALA A 66 11.40 10.81 24.31
N ILE A 67 10.13 11.01 23.94
CA ILE A 67 9.46 12.32 23.96
C ILE A 67 8.12 12.13 24.70
N ASP A 68 7.85 12.98 25.69
CA ASP A 68 6.64 12.94 26.51
C ASP A 68 6.34 11.55 27.12
N GLY A 69 7.41 10.82 27.52
CA GLY A 69 7.31 9.49 28.12
C GLY A 69 7.07 8.37 27.12
N VAL A 70 7.01 8.64 25.83
CA VAL A 70 6.91 7.63 24.76
C VAL A 70 8.29 7.33 24.23
N GLU A 71 8.72 6.06 24.34
CA GLU A 71 9.94 5.58 23.70
C GLU A 71 9.66 5.35 22.20
N TRP A 72 10.47 5.98 21.36
CA TRP A 72 10.35 5.88 19.92
C TRP A 72 11.17 4.71 19.39
N ARG A 73 10.74 4.18 18.26
CA ARG A 73 11.33 3.01 17.61
C ARG A 73 12.82 3.22 17.35
N GLY A 74 13.63 2.33 17.89
CA GLY A 74 15.06 2.23 17.65
C GLY A 74 15.40 1.24 16.52
N PRO A 75 16.64 0.73 16.49
CA PRO A 75 17.09 -0.22 15.48
C PRO A 75 16.25 -1.49 15.47
N GLN A 76 15.69 -1.89 14.31
CA GLN A 76 14.80 -3.05 14.20
C GLN A 76 15.33 -4.14 13.26
N GLY A 77 16.35 -3.85 12.47
CA GLY A 77 16.96 -4.84 11.59
C GLY A 77 16.05 -5.29 10.44
N ILE A 78 15.21 -4.38 9.90
CA ILE A 78 14.33 -4.66 8.76
C ILE A 78 15.00 -4.16 7.46
N MET A 79 14.34 -3.27 6.71
CA MET A 79 14.82 -2.87 5.38
C MET A 79 16.11 -2.08 5.41
N SER A 80 16.30 -1.18 6.37
CA SER A 80 17.54 -0.41 6.49
C SER A 80 18.76 -1.26 6.85
N ALA A 81 18.54 -2.41 7.46
CA ALA A 81 19.58 -3.38 7.87
C ALA A 81 19.80 -4.50 6.85
N LEU A 82 19.22 -4.43 5.66
CA LEU A 82 19.36 -5.46 4.62
C LEU A 82 20.83 -5.83 4.40
N THR A 83 21.17 -7.10 4.63
CA THR A 83 22.52 -7.66 4.42
C THR A 83 22.64 -8.34 3.06
N GLU A 84 23.88 -8.62 2.63
CA GLU A 84 24.14 -9.42 1.42
C GLU A 84 23.53 -10.82 1.53
N ALA A 85 23.62 -11.46 2.69
CA ALA A 85 23.05 -12.79 2.91
C ALA A 85 21.50 -12.80 2.82
N GLN A 86 20.86 -11.68 3.07
CA GLN A 86 19.42 -11.51 2.92
C GLN A 86 18.99 -11.15 1.49
N MET A 87 19.91 -10.65 0.67
CA MET A 87 19.69 -10.35 -0.75
C MET A 87 19.99 -11.59 -1.57
N LEU A 88 19.08 -12.57 -1.58
CA LEU A 88 19.28 -13.87 -2.24
C LEU A 88 19.48 -13.73 -3.76
N GLN A 89 18.90 -12.68 -4.33
CA GLN A 89 19.15 -12.26 -5.71
C GLN A 89 19.13 -10.74 -5.79
N ALA A 90 20.21 -10.15 -6.28
CA ALA A 90 20.33 -8.69 -6.41
C ALA A 90 19.60 -8.15 -7.66
N GLY A 91 19.38 -8.96 -8.66
CA GLY A 91 18.78 -8.54 -9.94
C GLY A 91 19.57 -7.41 -10.58
N LYS A 92 18.89 -6.31 -10.90
CA LYS A 92 19.57 -5.02 -11.04
C LYS A 92 19.79 -4.46 -9.64
N HIS A 93 20.96 -3.95 -9.34
CA HIS A 93 21.30 -3.39 -8.02
C HIS A 93 20.16 -2.47 -7.48
N PRO A 94 19.75 -2.56 -6.20
CA PRO A 94 18.59 -1.84 -5.70
C PRO A 94 18.81 -0.33 -5.70
N GLY A 95 17.80 0.43 -6.14
CA GLY A 95 17.68 1.87 -5.98
C GLY A 95 16.82 2.23 -4.78
N LYS A 96 16.77 3.52 -4.45
CA LYS A 96 15.96 4.06 -3.35
C LYS A 96 14.51 3.57 -3.42
N THR A 97 13.84 3.70 -4.55
CA THR A 97 12.42 3.34 -4.73
C THR A 97 12.16 1.86 -4.42
N ASN A 98 13.06 0.95 -4.81
CA ASN A 98 12.89 -0.47 -4.51
C ASN A 98 12.85 -0.75 -2.99
N LEU A 99 13.69 -0.04 -2.22
CA LEU A 99 13.75 -0.22 -0.77
C LEU A 99 12.60 0.48 -0.06
N THR A 100 12.23 1.69 -0.50
CA THR A 100 11.10 2.41 0.11
C THR A 100 9.76 1.75 -0.18
N ASP A 101 9.59 1.08 -1.33
CA ASP A 101 8.39 0.27 -1.60
C ASP A 101 8.31 -0.90 -0.60
N VAL A 102 9.41 -1.63 -0.37
CA VAL A 102 9.42 -2.72 0.63
C VAL A 102 9.19 -2.19 2.04
N ASP A 103 9.82 -1.07 2.41
CA ASP A 103 9.66 -0.44 3.72
C ASP A 103 8.21 -0.02 3.99
N ASN A 104 7.55 0.60 3.00
CA ASN A 104 6.13 0.94 3.12
C ASN A 104 5.23 -0.30 3.15
N GLY A 105 5.63 -1.39 2.47
CA GLY A 105 4.97 -2.69 2.63
C GLY A 105 5.06 -3.20 4.07
N CYS A 106 6.22 -3.05 4.72
CA CYS A 106 6.37 -3.37 6.14
C CYS A 106 5.49 -2.47 7.04
N ASN A 107 5.38 -1.18 6.68
CA ASN A 107 4.55 -0.22 7.39
C ASN A 107 3.05 -0.62 7.35
N ILE A 108 2.55 -1.16 6.24
CA ILE A 108 1.19 -1.70 6.15
C ILE A 108 1.08 -3.03 6.88
N LEU A 109 1.99 -3.98 6.61
CA LEU A 109 1.91 -5.36 7.12
C LEU A 109 2.05 -5.46 8.64
N GLN A 110 2.65 -4.47 9.33
CA GLN A 110 2.68 -4.47 10.80
C GLN A 110 1.27 -4.46 11.42
N TYR A 111 0.28 -3.94 10.69
CA TYR A 111 -1.13 -3.89 11.09
C TYR A 111 -1.94 -5.09 10.58
N LEU A 112 -1.36 -5.94 9.73
CA LEU A 112 -1.97 -7.14 9.15
C LEU A 112 -1.25 -8.42 9.62
N ALA A 113 -0.53 -8.37 10.77
CA ALA A 113 0.37 -9.43 11.20
C ALA A 113 -0.34 -10.74 11.61
N GLU A 114 -1.62 -10.71 11.97
CA GLU A 114 -2.36 -11.87 12.48
C GLU A 114 -2.67 -12.92 11.42
N ARG A 115 -2.87 -12.51 10.17
CA ARG A 115 -3.25 -13.39 9.05
C ARG A 115 -2.17 -13.38 7.96
N PRO A 116 -2.07 -14.43 7.10
CA PRO A 116 -1.30 -14.33 5.86
C PRO A 116 -1.75 -13.11 5.07
N ALA A 117 -0.82 -12.21 4.76
CA ALA A 117 -1.11 -10.97 4.06
C ALA A 117 -0.04 -10.65 3.03
N ALA A 118 -0.46 -9.99 1.95
CA ALA A 118 0.37 -9.53 0.86
C ALA A 118 0.02 -8.09 0.49
N VAL A 119 1.04 -7.31 0.18
CA VAL A 119 0.91 -5.95 -0.34
C VAL A 119 1.77 -5.83 -1.59
N ILE A 120 1.23 -5.22 -2.63
CA ILE A 120 1.95 -4.86 -3.85
C ILE A 120 2.06 -3.35 -3.89
N LEU A 121 3.29 -2.84 -3.95
CA LEU A 121 3.56 -1.41 -3.93
C LEU A 121 4.28 -0.98 -5.20
N LYS A 122 4.06 0.28 -5.56
CA LYS A 122 4.80 0.96 -6.61
C LYS A 122 4.84 2.45 -6.33
N HIS A 123 6.04 3.04 -6.43
CA HIS A 123 6.24 4.47 -6.13
C HIS A 123 5.73 4.85 -4.74
N ASN A 124 6.02 4.00 -3.76
CA ASN A 124 5.68 4.19 -2.34
C ASN A 124 4.18 4.28 -2.03
N ASN A 125 3.32 3.71 -2.89
CA ASN A 125 1.89 3.55 -2.66
C ASN A 125 1.45 2.12 -2.98
N PRO A 126 0.48 1.54 -2.24
CA PRO A 126 -0.04 0.23 -2.57
C PRO A 126 -0.90 0.26 -3.84
N CYS A 127 -0.62 -0.69 -4.74
CA CYS A 127 -1.49 -0.99 -5.88
C CYS A 127 -2.65 -1.89 -5.46
N GLY A 128 -2.39 -2.76 -4.48
CA GLY A 128 -3.35 -3.66 -3.90
C GLY A 128 -2.79 -4.34 -2.65
N ALA A 129 -3.67 -4.67 -1.73
CA ALA A 129 -3.38 -5.39 -0.51
C ALA A 129 -4.48 -6.41 -0.23
N ALA A 130 -4.12 -7.51 0.39
CA ALA A 130 -5.10 -8.46 0.89
C ALA A 130 -4.54 -9.28 2.06
N TRP A 131 -5.45 -9.77 2.90
CA TRP A 131 -5.17 -10.89 3.78
C TRP A 131 -5.98 -12.12 3.37
N SER A 132 -5.60 -13.28 3.88
CA SER A 132 -6.30 -14.54 3.61
C SER A 132 -6.35 -15.42 4.86
N LYS A 133 -7.38 -16.27 4.91
CA LYS A 133 -7.46 -17.37 5.89
C LYS A 133 -6.77 -18.63 5.39
N GLU A 134 -6.42 -18.69 4.11
CA GLU A 134 -5.89 -19.87 3.44
C GLU A 134 -4.36 -19.84 3.37
N SER A 135 -3.80 -18.94 2.54
CA SER A 135 -2.37 -18.89 2.29
C SER A 135 -1.90 -17.48 1.90
N VAL A 136 -0.58 -17.28 1.85
CA VAL A 136 0.02 -16.06 1.32
C VAL A 136 -0.15 -15.95 -0.19
N GLY A 137 -0.19 -17.08 -0.89
CA GLY A 137 -0.46 -17.13 -2.33
C GLY A 137 -1.86 -16.66 -2.68
N ASP A 138 -2.88 -17.04 -1.88
CA ASP A 138 -4.24 -16.53 -2.05
C ASP A 138 -4.32 -15.03 -1.74
N ALA A 139 -3.67 -14.57 -0.66
CA ALA A 139 -3.58 -13.14 -0.35
C ALA A 139 -2.93 -12.35 -1.50
N LEU A 140 -1.80 -12.84 -2.03
CA LEU A 140 -1.12 -12.19 -3.14
C LEU A 140 -1.96 -12.15 -4.42
N ALA A 141 -2.69 -13.22 -4.71
CA ALA A 141 -3.59 -13.27 -5.86
C ALA A 141 -4.71 -12.22 -5.75
N LYS A 142 -5.34 -12.09 -4.58
CA LYS A 142 -6.35 -11.06 -4.31
C LYS A 142 -5.77 -9.65 -4.45
N ALA A 143 -4.60 -9.38 -3.85
CA ALA A 143 -3.91 -8.09 -3.95
C ALA A 143 -3.56 -7.74 -5.41
N PHE A 144 -3.08 -8.70 -6.19
CA PHE A 144 -2.72 -8.52 -7.60
C PHE A 144 -3.92 -8.13 -8.46
N TRP A 145 -5.08 -8.77 -8.24
CA TRP A 145 -6.27 -8.50 -9.03
C TRP A 145 -6.96 -7.18 -8.68
N CYS A 146 -6.59 -6.51 -7.58
CA CYS A 146 -7.06 -5.14 -7.32
C CYS A 146 -6.61 -4.17 -8.43
N ASP A 147 -5.31 -4.17 -8.77
CA ASP A 147 -4.77 -3.34 -9.85
C ASP A 147 -3.58 -4.03 -10.54
N ARG A 148 -3.87 -5.00 -11.38
CA ARG A 148 -2.88 -5.73 -12.16
C ARG A 148 -2.00 -4.83 -13.04
N ILE A 149 -2.55 -3.72 -13.54
CA ILE A 149 -1.85 -2.79 -14.41
C ILE A 149 -0.77 -2.03 -13.62
N ALA A 150 -1.13 -1.48 -12.46
CA ALA A 150 -0.20 -0.76 -11.61
C ALA A 150 0.83 -1.71 -10.96
N ALA A 151 0.46 -2.96 -10.69
CA ALA A 151 1.35 -3.98 -10.13
C ALA A 151 2.55 -4.31 -11.03
N PHE A 152 2.46 -4.04 -12.34
CA PHE A 152 3.57 -4.24 -13.27
C PHE A 152 4.80 -3.42 -12.88
N GLY A 153 5.90 -4.12 -12.56
CA GLY A 153 7.15 -3.51 -12.11
C GLY A 153 7.14 -3.06 -10.63
N GLY A 154 6.15 -3.48 -9.86
CA GLY A 154 6.04 -3.19 -8.42
C GLY A 154 6.89 -4.10 -7.55
N ALA A 155 6.80 -3.86 -6.24
CA ALA A 155 7.38 -4.66 -5.17
C ALA A 155 6.28 -5.48 -4.48
N VAL A 156 6.52 -6.78 -4.31
CA VAL A 156 5.67 -7.69 -3.53
C VAL A 156 6.26 -7.85 -2.15
N VAL A 157 5.48 -7.60 -1.10
CA VAL A 157 5.89 -7.80 0.29
C VAL A 157 4.85 -8.68 0.99
N VAL A 158 5.32 -9.72 1.68
CA VAL A 158 4.45 -10.68 2.38
C VAL A 158 4.93 -10.93 3.80
N ASN A 159 4.01 -11.29 4.71
CA ASN A 159 4.31 -11.50 6.13
C ASN A 159 4.44 -12.98 6.55
N ARG A 160 4.37 -13.92 5.62
CA ARG A 160 4.56 -15.37 5.82
C ARG A 160 5.54 -15.91 4.77
N PRO A 161 6.14 -17.09 4.97
CA PRO A 161 6.94 -17.74 3.95
C PRO A 161 6.21 -17.76 2.61
N LEU A 162 6.92 -17.42 1.53
CA LEU A 162 6.35 -17.37 0.19
C LEU A 162 6.11 -18.80 -0.30
N ASP A 163 4.86 -19.12 -0.62
CA ASP A 163 4.44 -20.42 -1.14
C ASP A 163 4.57 -20.53 -2.68
N MET A 164 4.36 -21.73 -3.20
CA MET A 164 4.50 -21.99 -4.65
C MET A 164 3.40 -21.27 -5.46
N GLN A 165 2.20 -21.08 -4.92
CA GLN A 165 1.13 -20.34 -5.57
C GLN A 165 1.52 -18.87 -5.80
N ALA A 166 2.12 -18.24 -4.78
CA ALA A 166 2.67 -16.90 -4.92
C ALA A 166 3.82 -16.85 -5.93
N ALA A 167 4.71 -17.85 -5.90
CA ALA A 167 5.84 -17.95 -6.85
C ALA A 167 5.35 -18.07 -8.29
N ASP A 168 4.29 -18.83 -8.55
CA ASP A 168 3.67 -18.95 -9.87
C ASP A 168 3.17 -17.62 -10.40
N LEU A 169 2.46 -16.87 -9.57
CA LEU A 169 1.95 -15.55 -9.93
C LEU A 169 3.10 -14.57 -10.21
N ILE A 170 4.13 -14.54 -9.36
CA ILE A 170 5.28 -13.65 -9.53
C ILE A 170 6.05 -14.04 -10.81
N ALA A 171 6.27 -15.32 -11.06
CA ALA A 171 6.97 -15.78 -12.24
C ALA A 171 6.19 -15.53 -13.56
N ALA A 172 4.87 -15.53 -13.52
CA ALA A 172 4.01 -15.23 -14.67
C ALA A 172 3.95 -13.74 -15.02
N ASN A 173 4.28 -12.83 -14.07
CA ASN A 173 4.17 -11.38 -14.23
C ASN A 173 5.53 -10.69 -14.07
N TYR A 174 5.58 -9.38 -14.35
CA TYR A 174 6.79 -8.59 -14.15
C TYR A 174 6.72 -7.84 -12.83
N PHE A 175 7.56 -8.25 -11.88
CA PHE A 175 7.84 -7.54 -10.63
C PHE A 175 9.32 -7.20 -10.55
N GLU A 176 9.65 -6.14 -9.83
CA GLU A 176 11.03 -5.75 -9.62
C GLU A 176 11.62 -6.27 -8.31
N VAL A 177 10.78 -6.44 -7.30
CA VAL A 177 11.19 -6.89 -5.96
C VAL A 177 10.17 -7.87 -5.40
N VAL A 178 10.67 -8.87 -4.68
CA VAL A 178 9.89 -9.68 -3.75
C VAL A 178 10.61 -9.73 -2.41
N ALA A 179 9.88 -9.47 -1.33
CA ALA A 179 10.38 -9.55 0.04
C ALA A 179 9.46 -10.47 0.87
N ALA A 180 10.05 -11.46 1.50
CA ALA A 180 9.34 -12.43 2.32
C ALA A 180 10.19 -12.80 3.55
N PRO A 181 9.59 -13.28 4.66
CA PRO A 181 10.35 -13.75 5.80
C PRO A 181 11.16 -15.02 5.50
N ASP A 182 10.62 -15.88 4.64
CA ASP A 182 11.26 -17.08 4.11
C ASP A 182 10.60 -17.51 2.80
N PHE A 183 11.10 -18.58 2.18
CA PHE A 183 10.62 -19.14 0.93
C PHE A 183 10.47 -20.67 1.09
N GLU A 184 9.33 -21.21 0.67
CA GLU A 184 9.11 -22.66 0.70
C GLU A 184 10.01 -23.40 -0.30
N GLU A 185 10.08 -24.71 -0.19
CA GLU A 185 10.88 -25.57 -1.08
C GLU A 185 10.51 -25.36 -2.55
N GLY A 186 11.51 -25.21 -3.42
CA GLY A 186 11.34 -25.01 -4.87
C GLY A 186 10.98 -23.59 -5.30
N VAL A 187 10.57 -22.71 -4.37
CA VAL A 187 10.15 -21.34 -4.69
C VAL A 187 11.32 -20.50 -5.22
N LEU A 188 12.48 -20.58 -4.57
CA LEU A 188 13.65 -19.80 -5.00
C LEU A 188 14.14 -20.19 -6.38
N GLU A 189 14.18 -21.48 -6.70
CA GLU A 189 14.56 -21.98 -8.02
C GLU A 189 13.65 -21.42 -9.11
N LYS A 190 12.35 -21.36 -8.83
CA LYS A 190 11.36 -20.81 -9.76
C LYS A 190 11.56 -19.31 -9.98
N LEU A 191 11.73 -18.54 -8.91
CA LEU A 191 11.90 -17.10 -8.97
C LEU A 191 13.24 -16.69 -9.57
N ALA A 192 14.31 -17.47 -9.35
CA ALA A 192 15.66 -17.22 -9.88
C ALA A 192 15.72 -17.20 -11.42
N ALA A 193 14.75 -17.82 -12.09
CA ALA A 193 14.61 -17.72 -13.55
C ALA A 193 14.36 -16.28 -14.02
N ARG A 194 13.84 -15.40 -13.15
CA ARG A 194 13.61 -13.98 -13.41
C ARG A 194 14.84 -13.14 -13.02
N LYS A 195 15.88 -13.14 -13.82
CA LYS A 195 17.20 -12.54 -13.53
C LYS A 195 17.19 -11.09 -13.08
N ASN A 196 16.18 -10.30 -13.45
CA ASN A 196 16.05 -8.90 -13.03
C ASN A 196 15.27 -8.72 -11.71
N LEU A 197 14.64 -9.77 -11.19
CA LEU A 197 13.92 -9.75 -9.92
C LEU A 197 14.93 -9.67 -8.77
N ARG A 198 14.66 -8.79 -7.79
CA ARG A 198 15.37 -8.75 -6.52
C ARG A 198 14.61 -9.61 -5.53
N ILE A 199 15.30 -10.50 -4.84
CA ILE A 199 14.70 -11.43 -3.88
C ILE A 199 15.32 -11.17 -2.52
N PHE A 200 14.51 -10.68 -1.58
CA PHE A 200 14.92 -10.36 -0.23
C PHE A 200 14.31 -11.33 0.77
N LYS A 201 15.16 -12.03 1.52
CA LYS A 201 14.76 -12.84 2.68
C LYS A 201 14.90 -11.98 3.94
N LEU A 202 13.78 -11.57 4.51
CA LEU A 202 13.71 -10.67 5.66
C LEU A 202 13.01 -11.37 6.85
N PRO A 203 13.72 -12.18 7.65
CA PRO A 203 13.12 -12.92 8.78
C PRO A 203 12.38 -12.01 9.78
N ALA A 204 12.81 -10.75 9.90
CA ALA A 204 12.16 -9.76 10.77
C ALA A 204 10.69 -9.47 10.41
N LEU A 205 10.24 -9.79 9.17
CA LEU A 205 8.84 -9.62 8.77
C LEU A 205 7.87 -10.46 9.63
N THR A 206 8.33 -11.54 10.26
CA THR A 206 7.49 -12.34 11.18
C THR A 206 7.16 -11.61 12.48
N ARG A 207 7.89 -10.54 12.81
CA ARG A 207 7.74 -9.77 14.04
C ARG A 207 7.17 -8.37 13.82
N LEU A 208 6.69 -8.06 12.62
CA LEU A 208 6.16 -6.72 12.30
C LEU A 208 5.05 -6.26 13.26
N GLY A 209 4.22 -7.19 13.74
CA GLY A 209 3.15 -6.88 14.70
C GLY A 209 3.65 -6.27 16.02
N GLU A 210 4.90 -6.57 16.43
CA GLU A 210 5.52 -5.99 17.62
C GLU A 210 5.82 -4.49 17.48
N LEU A 211 5.93 -4.01 16.22
CA LEU A 211 6.21 -2.62 15.89
C LEU A 211 4.95 -1.78 15.80
N ALA A 212 3.82 -2.43 15.62
CA ALA A 212 2.54 -1.77 15.50
C ALA A 212 2.24 -0.95 16.77
N GLY A 213 2.01 0.35 16.60
CA GLY A 213 1.76 1.27 17.72
C GLY A 213 3.00 1.92 18.32
N VAL A 214 4.21 1.53 17.90
CA VAL A 214 5.46 2.19 18.32
C VAL A 214 5.83 3.24 17.28
N PRO A 215 5.84 4.55 17.64
CA PRO A 215 6.21 5.59 16.68
C PRO A 215 7.70 5.54 16.32
N PHE A 216 8.06 6.08 15.19
CA PHE A 216 9.44 6.38 14.79
C PHE A 216 9.60 7.85 14.43
N LEU A 217 10.85 8.32 14.39
CA LEU A 217 11.17 9.68 13.98
C LEU A 217 10.99 9.81 12.47
N ASP A 218 9.99 10.58 12.05
CA ASP A 218 9.80 10.95 10.65
C ASP A 218 10.46 12.30 10.38
N VAL A 219 11.25 12.36 9.30
CA VAL A 219 12.09 13.52 8.96
C VAL A 219 11.74 14.00 7.56
N LYS A 220 11.25 15.24 7.46
CA LYS A 220 10.96 15.89 6.18
C LYS A 220 11.93 17.04 5.93
N SER A 221 12.73 16.94 4.87
CA SER A 221 13.57 18.06 4.40
C SER A 221 12.73 19.17 3.75
N MET A 222 13.09 20.41 4.02
CA MET A 222 12.53 21.61 3.41
C MET A 222 13.40 22.09 2.25
N ALA A 223 12.82 22.83 1.31
CA ALA A 223 13.51 23.31 0.11
C ALA A 223 14.66 24.29 0.42
N ASP A 224 14.60 24.98 1.56
CA ASP A 224 15.61 25.92 2.04
C ASP A 224 16.71 25.28 2.90
N GLY A 225 16.69 23.93 3.03
CA GLY A 225 17.64 23.18 3.86
C GLY A 225 17.19 22.97 5.30
N GLY A 226 16.06 23.52 5.72
CA GLY A 226 15.44 23.22 7.02
C GLY A 226 14.90 21.80 7.08
N ILE A 227 14.52 21.33 8.28
CA ILE A 227 13.91 20.02 8.50
C ILE A 227 12.70 20.14 9.43
N ILE A 228 11.68 19.34 9.15
CA ILE A 228 10.58 19.08 10.08
C ILE A 228 10.81 17.69 10.67
N LEU A 229 10.75 17.62 11.99
CA LEU A 229 10.75 16.36 12.73
C LEU A 229 9.35 16.14 13.29
N GLN A 230 8.80 14.95 13.08
CA GLN A 230 7.49 14.60 13.59
C GLN A 230 7.45 13.14 14.04
N GLN A 231 6.44 12.83 14.83
CA GLN A 231 6.09 11.44 15.11
C GLN A 231 5.49 10.84 13.83
N SER A 232 5.91 9.61 13.51
CA SER A 232 5.27 8.85 12.43
C SER A 232 3.79 8.61 12.71
N PHE A 233 3.00 8.40 11.66
CA PHE A 233 1.62 7.95 11.83
C PHE A 233 1.59 6.63 12.61
N VAL A 234 0.68 6.52 13.56
CA VAL A 234 0.41 5.30 14.32
C VAL A 234 -1.07 4.98 14.18
N ASN A 235 -1.39 3.92 13.45
CA ASN A 235 -2.76 3.44 13.37
C ASN A 235 -3.21 2.89 14.74
N ARG A 236 -4.30 3.43 15.28
CA ARG A 236 -4.87 3.03 16.57
C ARG A 236 -6.02 2.04 16.43
N ILE A 237 -6.58 1.91 15.22
CA ILE A 237 -7.64 0.94 14.92
C ILE A 237 -7.01 -0.41 14.65
N ARG A 238 -7.21 -1.37 15.56
CA ARG A 238 -6.64 -2.73 15.52
C ARG A 238 -7.71 -3.80 15.43
N SER A 239 -8.90 -3.45 15.87
CA SER A 239 -10.05 -4.33 15.94
C SER A 239 -11.33 -3.54 15.72
N ALA A 240 -12.43 -4.24 15.47
CA ALA A 240 -13.74 -3.63 15.37
C ALA A 240 -14.18 -2.87 16.65
N ALA A 241 -13.61 -3.22 17.81
CA ALA A 241 -13.92 -2.57 19.08
C ALA A 241 -13.27 -1.17 19.22
N ASP A 242 -12.29 -0.86 18.39
CA ASP A 242 -11.61 0.44 18.42
C ASP A 242 -12.39 1.51 17.66
N PHE A 243 -13.33 1.11 16.80
CA PHE A 243 -14.24 2.05 16.17
C PHE A 243 -15.28 2.56 17.16
N ILE A 244 -15.55 3.85 17.10
CA ILE A 244 -16.64 4.46 17.84
C ILE A 244 -17.82 4.73 16.90
N PRO A 245 -19.08 4.74 17.41
CA PRO A 245 -20.22 5.13 16.61
C PRO A 245 -20.05 6.55 16.05
N ALA A 246 -20.38 6.77 14.78
CA ALA A 246 -20.39 8.09 14.21
C ALA A 246 -21.50 8.91 14.87
N VAL A 247 -21.10 9.99 15.55
CA VAL A 247 -21.99 10.87 16.32
C VAL A 247 -21.60 12.31 16.11
N ALA A 248 -22.56 13.16 15.83
CA ALA A 248 -22.38 14.61 15.75
C ALA A 248 -23.44 15.35 16.57
N THR A 249 -23.01 16.38 17.28
CA THR A 249 -23.90 17.23 18.05
C THR A 249 -24.06 18.56 17.35
N THR A 250 -25.30 18.99 17.13
CA THR A 250 -25.66 20.32 16.62
C THR A 250 -26.56 21.06 17.63
N LYS A 251 -26.87 22.33 17.36
CA LYS A 251 -27.85 23.08 18.14
C LYS A 251 -29.26 22.45 18.15
N ASP A 252 -29.56 21.63 17.11
CA ASP A 252 -30.85 20.99 16.92
C ASP A 252 -30.91 19.58 17.53
N GLY A 253 -29.80 19.08 18.09
CA GLY A 253 -29.74 17.82 18.78
C GLY A 253 -28.57 16.92 18.34
N LEU A 254 -28.69 15.64 18.65
CA LEU A 254 -27.70 14.60 18.38
C LEU A 254 -28.08 13.83 17.11
N THR A 255 -27.13 13.75 16.16
CA THR A 255 -27.23 12.88 14.98
C THR A 255 -26.32 11.69 15.16
N VAL A 256 -26.83 10.48 15.03
CA VAL A 256 -26.11 9.21 15.23
C VAL A 256 -26.30 8.33 13.99
N SER A 257 -25.27 7.58 13.58
CA SER A 257 -25.42 6.55 12.55
C SER A 257 -26.42 5.49 13.02
N ALA A 258 -27.50 5.32 12.28
CA ALA A 258 -28.61 4.46 12.66
C ALA A 258 -28.27 2.96 12.58
N ARG A 259 -27.36 2.59 11.66
CA ARG A 259 -26.92 1.20 11.46
C ARG A 259 -25.48 1.00 11.95
N LYS A 260 -25.21 -0.12 12.60
CA LYS A 260 -23.87 -0.56 12.94
C LYS A 260 -23.32 -1.45 11.81
N PRO A 261 -21.99 -1.47 11.60
CA PRO A 261 -21.40 -2.45 10.70
C PRO A 261 -21.71 -3.89 11.13
N THR A 262 -21.92 -4.76 10.16
CA THR A 262 -21.91 -6.20 10.38
C THR A 262 -20.50 -6.67 10.77
N PRO A 263 -20.31 -7.89 11.32
CA PRO A 263 -18.98 -8.40 11.64
C PRO A 263 -18.04 -8.43 10.42
N GLN A 264 -18.55 -8.74 9.22
CA GLN A 264 -17.73 -8.75 8.00
C GLN A 264 -17.35 -7.34 7.57
N GLU A 265 -18.29 -6.39 7.58
CA GLU A 265 -18.00 -4.99 7.29
C GLU A 265 -16.98 -4.40 8.27
N ALA A 266 -17.10 -4.74 9.56
CA ALA A 266 -16.15 -4.28 10.56
C ALA A 266 -14.75 -4.88 10.35
N ASP A 267 -14.64 -6.17 9.97
CA ASP A 267 -13.36 -6.81 9.59
C ASP A 267 -12.74 -6.13 8.36
N ASP A 268 -13.55 -5.83 7.34
CA ASP A 268 -13.10 -5.12 6.14
C ASP A 268 -12.72 -3.65 6.41
N LEU A 269 -13.40 -2.95 7.33
CA LEU A 269 -13.03 -1.61 7.77
C LEU A 269 -11.68 -1.61 8.50
N VAL A 270 -11.44 -2.57 9.42
CA VAL A 270 -10.15 -2.75 10.10
C VAL A 270 -9.04 -3.02 9.10
N PHE A 271 -9.29 -3.92 8.14
CA PHE A 271 -8.35 -4.21 7.06
C PHE A 271 -8.01 -2.96 6.24
N ALA A 272 -9.02 -2.24 5.76
CA ALA A 272 -8.83 -1.05 4.95
C ALA A 272 -8.06 0.04 5.72
N TRP A 273 -8.36 0.21 7.01
CA TRP A 273 -7.65 1.16 7.88
C TRP A 273 -6.19 0.77 8.14
N ALA A 274 -5.90 -0.54 8.16
CA ALA A 274 -4.52 -1.02 8.23
C ALA A 274 -3.72 -0.68 6.95
N VAL A 275 -4.36 -0.81 5.77
CA VAL A 275 -3.74 -0.46 4.48
C VAL A 275 -3.51 1.04 4.36
N GLU A 276 -4.38 1.85 4.94
CA GLU A 276 -4.30 3.32 4.94
C GLU A 276 -2.98 3.86 5.49
N ALA A 277 -2.36 3.14 6.43
CA ALA A 277 -1.06 3.51 7.01
C ALA A 277 0.05 3.74 5.96
N GLY A 278 -0.10 3.18 4.77
CA GLY A 278 0.88 3.30 3.68
C GLY A 278 0.37 4.07 2.46
N VAL A 279 -0.74 4.80 2.55
CA VAL A 279 -1.33 5.54 1.41
C VAL A 279 -1.13 7.04 1.56
N THR A 280 -0.84 7.71 0.46
CA THR A 280 -0.62 9.17 0.44
C THR A 280 -1.96 9.92 0.45
N SER A 281 -2.14 10.83 1.38
CA SER A 281 -3.32 11.70 1.55
C SER A 281 -3.48 12.71 0.38
N ASN A 282 -4.70 13.16 -0.01
CA ASN A 282 -5.96 12.57 0.43
C ASN A 282 -6.11 11.16 -0.14
N SER A 283 -6.68 10.27 0.67
CA SER A 283 -6.86 8.90 0.25
C SER A 283 -8.19 8.31 0.68
N VAL A 284 -8.67 7.37 -0.13
CA VAL A 284 -9.80 6.50 0.19
C VAL A 284 -9.50 5.08 -0.27
N ILE A 285 -9.95 4.10 0.49
CA ILE A 285 -9.79 2.68 0.16
C ILE A 285 -11.14 2.00 0.18
N PHE A 286 -11.53 1.42 -0.94
CA PHE A 286 -12.63 0.48 -1.01
C PHE A 286 -12.10 -0.93 -0.77
N ALA A 287 -12.72 -1.65 0.16
CA ALA A 287 -12.33 -3.01 0.51
C ALA A 287 -13.53 -3.95 0.63
N HIS A 288 -13.31 -5.21 0.29
CA HIS A 288 -14.31 -6.27 0.38
C HIS A 288 -13.64 -7.62 0.63
N ASN A 289 -14.15 -8.38 1.59
CA ASN A 289 -13.66 -9.73 1.92
C ASN A 289 -12.13 -9.79 2.18
N GLY A 290 -11.59 -8.78 2.88
CA GLY A 290 -10.18 -8.72 3.25
C GLY A 290 -9.23 -8.42 2.08
N ALA A 291 -9.73 -7.78 1.03
CA ALA A 291 -8.93 -7.33 -0.10
C ALA A 291 -9.34 -5.91 -0.51
N THR A 292 -8.40 -5.12 -0.99
CA THR A 292 -8.68 -3.84 -1.62
C THR A 292 -9.39 -4.05 -2.96
N VAL A 293 -10.42 -3.24 -3.21
CA VAL A 293 -11.13 -3.20 -4.50
C VAL A 293 -10.60 -2.05 -5.35
N ALA A 294 -10.43 -0.89 -4.74
CA ALA A 294 -9.82 0.29 -5.36
C ALA A 294 -9.19 1.20 -4.31
N ILE A 295 -8.16 1.93 -4.73
CA ILE A 295 -7.44 2.88 -3.89
C ILE A 295 -7.35 4.21 -4.64
N GLY A 296 -7.96 5.28 -4.09
CA GLY A 296 -7.73 6.67 -4.45
C GLY A 296 -6.62 7.23 -3.58
N THR A 297 -5.69 7.99 -4.14
CA THR A 297 -4.51 8.47 -3.41
C THR A 297 -3.98 9.77 -4.01
N GLY A 298 -3.50 10.68 -3.16
CA GLY A 298 -2.77 11.88 -3.57
C GLY A 298 -3.62 12.97 -4.21
N GLU A 299 -4.95 12.92 -4.03
CA GLU A 299 -5.87 13.93 -4.54
C GLU A 299 -5.97 15.16 -3.61
N GLN A 300 -6.23 16.33 -4.21
CA GLN A 300 -6.32 17.57 -3.47
C GLN A 300 -7.67 17.79 -2.79
N ASP A 301 -8.72 17.18 -3.31
CA ASP A 301 -10.05 17.24 -2.72
C ASP A 301 -10.62 15.86 -2.42
N ARG A 302 -11.53 15.79 -1.45
CA ARG A 302 -12.04 14.53 -0.92
C ARG A 302 -12.99 13.82 -1.89
N VAL A 303 -13.89 14.55 -2.53
CA VAL A 303 -14.84 13.95 -3.48
C VAL A 303 -14.11 13.47 -4.73
N GLY A 304 -13.17 14.24 -5.26
CA GLY A 304 -12.32 13.83 -6.38
C GLY A 304 -11.52 12.55 -6.08
N CYS A 305 -11.08 12.39 -4.83
CA CYS A 305 -10.40 11.16 -4.41
C CYS A 305 -11.33 9.93 -4.48
N VAL A 306 -12.59 10.07 -4.05
CA VAL A 306 -13.62 9.01 -4.19
C VAL A 306 -13.89 8.71 -5.66
N GLU A 307 -14.11 9.74 -6.48
CA GLU A 307 -14.37 9.59 -7.92
C GLU A 307 -13.20 8.92 -8.66
N LEU A 308 -11.95 9.27 -8.30
CA LEU A 308 -10.75 8.61 -8.83
C LEU A 308 -10.74 7.11 -8.49
N ALA A 309 -11.04 6.76 -7.25
CA ALA A 309 -11.09 5.36 -6.84
C ALA A 309 -12.19 4.59 -7.58
N ILE A 310 -13.38 5.18 -7.75
CA ILE A 310 -14.48 4.60 -8.53
C ILE A 310 -14.08 4.41 -9.99
N TYR A 311 -13.51 5.45 -10.63
CA TYR A 311 -13.00 5.33 -11.99
C TYR A 311 -12.00 4.19 -12.14
N LYS A 312 -11.06 4.08 -11.19
CA LYS A 312 -10.07 2.99 -11.17
C LYS A 312 -10.75 1.63 -11.02
N ALA A 313 -11.74 1.49 -10.14
CA ALA A 313 -12.48 0.26 -9.94
C ALA A 313 -13.08 -0.26 -11.26
N TYR A 314 -13.85 0.55 -11.95
CA TYR A 314 -14.45 0.18 -13.25
C TYR A 314 -13.39 -0.17 -14.30
N HIS A 315 -12.38 0.69 -14.45
CA HIS A 315 -11.33 0.47 -15.45
C HIS A 315 -10.53 -0.81 -15.18
N LYS A 316 -10.22 -1.11 -13.92
CA LYS A 316 -9.48 -2.32 -13.54
C LYS A 316 -10.35 -3.57 -13.64
N TYR A 317 -11.63 -3.48 -13.32
CA TYR A 317 -12.57 -4.58 -13.48
C TYR A 317 -12.73 -4.98 -14.96
N GLU A 318 -12.86 -4.00 -15.86
CA GLU A 318 -12.84 -4.25 -17.32
C GLU A 318 -11.54 -4.94 -17.76
N ASP A 319 -10.37 -4.49 -17.26
CA ASP A 319 -9.08 -5.09 -17.58
C ASP A 319 -8.95 -6.53 -17.05
N ILE A 320 -9.44 -6.81 -15.84
CA ILE A 320 -9.47 -8.14 -15.26
C ILE A 320 -10.28 -9.10 -16.14
N LEU A 321 -11.50 -8.70 -16.53
CA LEU A 321 -12.35 -9.51 -17.41
C LEU A 321 -11.69 -9.75 -18.76
N SER A 322 -11.17 -8.69 -19.39
CA SER A 322 -10.46 -8.77 -20.66
C SER A 322 -9.27 -9.73 -20.59
N PHE A 323 -8.45 -9.59 -19.55
CA PHE A 323 -7.26 -10.42 -19.41
C PHE A 323 -7.56 -11.88 -19.10
N ARG A 324 -8.50 -12.16 -18.18
CA ARG A 324 -8.88 -13.52 -17.81
C ARG A 324 -9.54 -14.29 -18.95
N GLU A 325 -10.36 -13.63 -19.76
CA GLU A 325 -11.16 -14.30 -20.78
C GLU A 325 -10.47 -14.33 -22.16
N LEU A 326 -9.68 -13.30 -22.47
CA LEU A 326 -9.10 -13.13 -23.80
C LEU A 326 -7.57 -13.15 -23.82
N GLY A 327 -6.92 -13.10 -22.64
CA GLY A 327 -5.47 -12.92 -22.54
C GLY A 327 -4.99 -11.53 -23.01
N LEU A 328 -5.90 -10.56 -23.15
CA LEU A 328 -5.63 -9.22 -23.64
C LEU A 328 -5.78 -8.20 -22.52
N THR A 329 -4.88 -7.24 -22.46
CA THR A 329 -5.10 -6.03 -21.66
C THR A 329 -6.31 -5.27 -22.19
N LEU A 330 -6.96 -4.47 -21.35
CA LEU A 330 -8.07 -3.60 -21.82
C LEU A 330 -7.64 -2.66 -22.95
N TYR A 331 -6.38 -2.19 -22.92
CA TYR A 331 -5.83 -1.36 -24.00
C TYR A 331 -5.77 -2.12 -25.33
N GLU A 332 -5.27 -3.36 -25.35
CA GLU A 332 -5.20 -4.19 -26.54
C GLU A 332 -6.59 -4.56 -27.05
N LEU A 333 -7.53 -4.86 -26.15
CA LEU A 333 -8.92 -5.12 -26.50
C LEU A 333 -9.56 -3.89 -27.18
N LYS A 334 -9.40 -2.69 -26.60
CA LYS A 334 -9.89 -1.44 -27.18
C LYS A 334 -9.28 -1.16 -28.55
N ALA A 335 -7.98 -1.40 -28.72
CA ALA A 335 -7.31 -1.24 -30.01
C ALA A 335 -7.85 -2.19 -31.08
N LYS A 336 -8.08 -3.48 -30.74
CA LYS A 336 -8.66 -4.46 -31.66
C LYS A 336 -10.13 -4.17 -31.99
N ALA A 337 -10.91 -3.72 -31.02
CA ALA A 337 -12.31 -3.36 -31.17
C ALA A 337 -12.53 -2.21 -32.19
N GLY A 338 -11.54 -1.34 -32.37
CA GLY A 338 -11.57 -0.28 -33.36
C GLY A 338 -11.63 -0.73 -34.83
N SER A 339 -11.24 -1.97 -35.13
CA SER A 339 -11.17 -2.51 -36.49
C SER A 339 -11.88 -3.85 -36.69
N ASP A 340 -12.28 -4.51 -35.59
CA ASP A 340 -12.91 -5.84 -35.62
C ASP A 340 -14.20 -5.85 -34.80
N LYS A 341 -15.32 -6.15 -35.46
CA LYS A 341 -16.64 -6.17 -34.82
C LYS A 341 -16.73 -7.21 -33.70
N GLY A 342 -16.09 -8.37 -33.84
CA GLY A 342 -16.11 -9.42 -32.81
C GLY A 342 -15.44 -8.96 -31.52
N PHE A 343 -14.34 -8.19 -31.61
CA PHE A 343 -13.73 -7.57 -30.44
C PHE A 343 -14.53 -6.39 -29.90
N ALA A 344 -15.23 -5.62 -30.77
CA ALA A 344 -16.13 -4.57 -30.32
C ALA A 344 -17.30 -5.11 -29.52
N ASP A 345 -17.91 -6.23 -29.96
CA ASP A 345 -19.00 -6.90 -29.23
C ASP A 345 -18.50 -7.43 -27.86
N LYS A 346 -17.30 -8.02 -27.79
CA LYS A 346 -16.68 -8.46 -26.53
C LYS A 346 -16.38 -7.30 -25.57
N LEU A 347 -15.89 -6.19 -26.08
CA LEU A 347 -15.64 -5.00 -25.27
C LEU A 347 -16.95 -4.45 -24.69
N ALA A 348 -18.01 -4.40 -25.48
CA ALA A 348 -19.33 -3.94 -25.05
C ALA A 348 -19.90 -4.86 -23.94
N ASP A 349 -19.75 -6.18 -24.09
CA ASP A 349 -20.15 -7.16 -23.05
C ASP A 349 -19.36 -6.97 -21.74
N ILE A 350 -18.04 -6.87 -21.82
CA ILE A 350 -17.18 -6.62 -20.65
C ILE A 350 -17.59 -5.32 -19.94
N GLN A 351 -17.83 -4.24 -20.69
CA GLN A 351 -18.28 -2.97 -20.13
C GLN A 351 -19.67 -3.06 -19.50
N ALA A 352 -20.58 -3.83 -20.07
CA ALA A 352 -21.91 -4.06 -19.48
C ALA A 352 -21.81 -4.79 -18.13
N ARG A 353 -21.02 -5.86 -18.08
CA ARG A 353 -20.79 -6.62 -16.84
C ARG A 353 -20.04 -5.81 -15.78
N ALA A 354 -19.09 -4.96 -16.17
CA ALA A 354 -18.42 -4.06 -15.24
C ALA A 354 -19.40 -3.04 -14.64
N ARG A 355 -20.34 -2.52 -15.44
CA ARG A 355 -21.42 -1.64 -14.92
C ARG A 355 -22.37 -2.37 -13.99
N GLU A 356 -22.81 -3.58 -14.35
CA GLU A 356 -23.68 -4.41 -13.51
C GLU A 356 -23.04 -4.74 -12.17
N ALA A 357 -21.73 -5.01 -12.16
CA ALA A 357 -20.95 -5.29 -10.95
C ALA A 357 -20.48 -4.03 -10.21
N HIS A 358 -20.85 -2.82 -10.65
CA HIS A 358 -20.33 -1.56 -10.12
C HIS A 358 -18.79 -1.53 -10.03
N GLY A 359 -18.09 -2.07 -11.03
CA GLY A 359 -16.63 -2.20 -10.96
C GLY A 359 -16.10 -3.06 -9.81
N GLY A 360 -16.97 -3.89 -9.19
CA GLY A 360 -16.67 -4.68 -8.00
C GLY A 360 -16.85 -3.93 -6.68
N LEU A 361 -17.39 -2.71 -6.69
CA LEU A 361 -17.58 -1.88 -5.49
C LEU A 361 -18.83 -2.26 -4.69
N ALA A 362 -19.83 -2.88 -5.32
CA ALA A 362 -21.06 -3.27 -4.66
C ALA A 362 -20.78 -4.22 -3.47
N GLY A 363 -21.30 -3.87 -2.30
CA GLY A 363 -21.09 -4.62 -1.06
C GLY A 363 -19.75 -4.32 -0.36
N SER A 364 -18.90 -3.44 -0.91
CA SER A 364 -17.66 -3.04 -0.26
C SER A 364 -17.90 -2.07 0.91
N VAL A 365 -16.87 -1.93 1.74
CA VAL A 365 -16.73 -0.82 2.68
C VAL A 365 -15.80 0.23 2.08
N ILE A 366 -15.88 1.48 2.57
CA ILE A 366 -14.91 2.54 2.26
C ILE A 366 -14.34 3.12 3.54
N ILE A 367 -13.02 3.37 3.56
CA ILE A 367 -12.39 4.22 4.56
C ILE A 367 -11.80 5.48 3.91
N SER A 368 -11.65 6.52 4.71
CA SER A 368 -11.03 7.78 4.32
C SER A 368 -10.04 8.22 5.41
N ASP A 369 -8.83 8.63 5.00
CA ASP A 369 -7.77 9.12 5.92
C ASP A 369 -8.16 10.39 6.67
N GLY A 370 -9.03 11.22 6.09
CA GLY A 370 -9.60 12.41 6.69
C GLY A 370 -11.13 12.40 6.68
N PHE A 371 -11.74 13.33 7.41
CA PHE A 371 -13.19 13.48 7.41
C PHE A 371 -13.73 13.88 6.03
N PHE A 372 -14.96 13.49 5.74
CA PHE A 372 -15.71 14.03 4.60
C PHE A 372 -16.23 15.45 4.95
N PRO A 373 -15.80 16.49 4.23
CA PRO A 373 -16.22 17.86 4.54
C PRO A 373 -17.69 18.13 4.19
N PHE A 374 -18.25 17.37 3.24
CA PHE A 374 -19.61 17.44 2.74
C PHE A 374 -20.13 16.04 2.43
N ARG A 375 -21.45 15.92 2.25
CA ARG A 375 -22.09 14.64 1.95
C ARG A 375 -21.81 14.09 0.54
N ASP A 376 -21.35 14.92 -0.39
CA ASP A 376 -21.10 14.57 -1.79
C ASP A 376 -20.18 13.35 -1.94
N GLY A 377 -19.08 13.28 -1.21
CA GLY A 377 -18.17 12.16 -1.25
C GLY A 377 -18.80 10.83 -0.80
N VAL A 378 -19.63 10.84 0.24
CA VAL A 378 -20.32 9.63 0.71
C VAL A 378 -21.52 9.29 -0.19
N ASP A 379 -22.24 10.29 -0.72
CA ASP A 379 -23.34 10.06 -1.67
C ASP A 379 -22.84 9.34 -2.93
N VAL A 380 -21.71 9.79 -3.50
CA VAL A 380 -21.07 9.16 -4.67
C VAL A 380 -20.63 7.71 -4.34
N ALA A 381 -20.02 7.47 -3.18
CA ALA A 381 -19.63 6.12 -2.77
C ALA A 381 -20.83 5.19 -2.55
N MET A 382 -21.89 5.69 -1.92
CA MET A 382 -23.12 4.92 -1.66
C MET A 382 -23.87 4.56 -2.95
N ALA A 383 -23.83 5.43 -3.97
CA ALA A 383 -24.40 5.14 -5.29
C ALA A 383 -23.75 3.92 -5.96
N GLU A 384 -22.51 3.57 -5.59
CA GLU A 384 -21.80 2.38 -6.06
C GLU A 384 -22.05 1.13 -5.18
N GLY A 385 -22.96 1.21 -4.22
CA GLY A 385 -23.36 0.08 -3.39
C GLY A 385 -22.45 -0.18 -2.19
N VAL A 386 -21.74 0.83 -1.70
CA VAL A 386 -20.99 0.77 -0.43
C VAL A 386 -21.95 0.52 0.73
N THR A 387 -21.55 -0.34 1.66
CA THR A 387 -22.40 -0.77 2.79
C THR A 387 -21.94 -0.22 4.14
N ALA A 388 -20.67 0.14 4.30
CA ALA A 388 -20.16 0.76 5.51
C ALA A 388 -19.03 1.76 5.21
N ILE A 389 -18.94 2.81 6.02
CA ILE A 389 -17.99 3.91 5.88
C ILE A 389 -17.23 4.10 7.18
N GLY A 390 -15.89 4.21 7.11
CA GLY A 390 -15.03 4.61 8.22
C GLY A 390 -14.31 5.91 7.90
N GLN A 391 -14.27 6.84 8.85
CA GLN A 391 -13.54 8.10 8.77
C GLN A 391 -13.17 8.60 10.18
N PRO A 392 -12.18 9.50 10.33
CA PRO A 392 -11.80 9.99 11.67
C PRO A 392 -12.81 10.94 12.32
N GLY A 393 -13.79 11.46 11.57
CA GLY A 393 -14.70 12.51 12.08
C GLY A 393 -13.97 13.84 12.38
N GLY A 394 -14.64 14.75 13.07
CA GLY A 394 -14.09 16.07 13.46
C GLY A 394 -14.46 17.22 12.53
N SER A 395 -15.27 16.98 11.50
CA SER A 395 -15.87 18.04 10.69
C SER A 395 -17.01 18.73 11.43
N ILE A 396 -17.14 20.04 11.27
CA ILE A 396 -18.31 20.79 11.73
C ILE A 396 -19.60 20.34 11.02
N ARG A 397 -19.48 19.56 9.93
CA ARG A 397 -20.58 19.03 9.12
C ARG A 397 -20.72 17.49 9.23
N ASP A 398 -20.11 16.85 10.21
CA ASP A 398 -20.28 15.41 10.42
C ASP A 398 -21.77 15.00 10.52
N TRP A 399 -22.63 15.88 11.08
CA TRP A 399 -24.07 15.64 11.14
C TRP A 399 -24.70 15.45 9.76
N GLU A 400 -24.26 16.19 8.73
CA GLU A 400 -24.76 16.10 7.36
C GLU A 400 -24.35 14.77 6.71
N VAL A 401 -23.11 14.37 6.93
CA VAL A 401 -22.55 13.12 6.42
C VAL A 401 -23.21 11.90 7.08
N ILE A 402 -23.43 11.95 8.41
CA ILE A 402 -24.18 10.93 9.14
C ILE A 402 -25.65 10.88 8.68
N GLN A 403 -26.26 12.02 8.41
CA GLN A 403 -27.62 12.07 7.90
C GLN A 403 -27.72 11.41 6.52
N ALA A 404 -26.74 11.62 5.64
CA ALA A 404 -26.68 11.01 4.31
C ALA A 404 -26.72 9.48 4.38
N VAL A 405 -25.92 8.85 5.27
CA VAL A 405 -25.92 7.38 5.42
C VAL A 405 -27.22 6.85 6.02
N ASN A 406 -27.88 7.65 6.89
CA ASN A 406 -29.17 7.29 7.46
C ASN A 406 -30.33 7.38 6.47
N GLU A 407 -30.28 8.35 5.54
CA GLU A 407 -31.29 8.57 4.49
C GLU A 407 -31.18 7.56 3.35
N HIS A 408 -29.99 6.97 3.15
CA HIS A 408 -29.77 6.01 2.08
C HIS A 408 -30.60 4.72 2.27
N SER A 409 -31.05 4.12 1.16
CA SER A 409 -31.82 2.88 1.20
C SER A 409 -31.20 1.81 0.28
N PRO A 410 -30.69 0.70 0.86
CA PRO A 410 -30.63 0.35 2.30
C PRO A 410 -29.68 1.24 3.09
N GLN A 411 -29.91 1.42 4.41
CA GLN A 411 -29.07 2.23 5.26
C GLN A 411 -27.62 1.74 5.29
N VAL A 412 -26.68 2.67 5.20
CA VAL A 412 -25.22 2.44 5.27
C VAL A 412 -24.72 2.67 6.70
N ALA A 413 -23.81 1.85 7.18
CA ALA A 413 -23.20 2.06 8.49
C ALA A 413 -22.11 3.15 8.41
N MET A 414 -21.94 3.92 9.49
CA MET A 414 -20.80 4.83 9.62
C MET A 414 -20.17 4.71 10.99
N VAL A 415 -18.83 4.69 11.02
CA VAL A 415 -18.01 4.66 12.23
C VAL A 415 -16.87 5.70 12.13
N PHE A 416 -16.43 6.14 13.33
CA PHE A 416 -15.27 7.02 13.49
C PHE A 416 -14.13 6.29 14.18
#